data_4caa86ec376df03a2f05de7ec9c2f69f
#
_entry.id   4caa86ec376df03a2f05de7ec9c2f69f
#
_cell.length_a   1.000
_cell.length_b   1.000
_cell.length_c   1.000
_cell.angle_alpha   90.00
_cell.angle_beta   90.00
_cell.angle_gamma   90.00
#
_symmetry.space_group_name_H-M   'P 1'
#
loop_
_entity.id
_entity.type
_entity.pdbx_description
1 polymer ?
#
loop_
_entity_poly.entity_id
_entity_poly.type
_entity_poly.pdbx_seq_one_letter_code
_entity_poly.pdbx_strand_id
1 'polypeptide(L)'
;MKKTFRFLFMASAAMFAASCCNAPQEESKPEVKVVLPGEQAPLADPGQKSFGGLINPGDTAGQAARRRARMAEMNKIRTIHFNDLTMSDPFIIPDPETQTYYLTSSGGRLYKSKDLVWWEGPYNVIDIEGTWLKTGGGPAASEIHKIGDYYYYAGTWNDHNDLIQQVPRRYNVPHNQTYLLRSKNIEGPYEVFTEDPNYDWQPREWDCIDGTLYEEDGKIYMIFVHEWTQIIDG
;
A
#
# COMPACT_ATOMS: atom_id res chain seq x y z
N MET A 1 28.62 -4.90 -1.34
CA MET A 1 28.09 -6.07 -0.63
C MET A 1 26.67 -6.31 -1.12
N LYS A 2 26.43 -7.45 -1.77
CA LYS A 2 25.08 -7.81 -2.22
C LYS A 2 24.25 -8.23 -1.00
N LYS A 3 23.26 -7.43 -0.62
CA LYS A 3 22.27 -7.84 0.42
C LYS A 3 21.27 -8.77 -0.23
N THR A 4 21.13 -9.96 0.32
CA THR A 4 20.19 -10.96 -0.18
C THR A 4 18.85 -10.76 0.52
N PHE A 5 17.80 -10.50 -0.24
CA PHE A 5 16.43 -10.48 0.28
C PHE A 5 15.95 -11.93 0.52
N ARG A 6 15.35 -12.16 1.67
CA ARG A 6 14.70 -13.43 1.97
C ARG A 6 13.26 -13.16 2.36
N PHE A 7 12.36 -13.97 1.84
CA PHE A 7 10.94 -13.90 2.14
C PHE A 7 10.63 -14.81 3.32
N LEU A 8 9.88 -14.29 4.29
CA LEU A 8 9.36 -15.07 5.41
C LEU A 8 7.83 -15.09 5.28
N PHE A 9 7.31 -16.28 5.15
CA PHE A 9 5.87 -16.53 5.17
C PHE A 9 5.42 -16.71 6.62
N MET A 10 4.53 -15.86 7.11
CA MET A 10 3.81 -16.12 8.35
C MET A 10 2.37 -16.55 8.03
N ALA A 11 2.14 -17.85 8.03
CA ALA A 11 0.81 -18.35 8.14
C ALA A 11 0.36 -18.18 9.61
N SER A 12 -0.72 -17.47 9.85
CA SER A 12 -1.30 -17.32 11.18
C SER A 12 -1.88 -18.66 11.64
N ALA A 13 -1.06 -19.47 12.31
CA ALA A 13 -1.54 -20.62 13.05
C ALA A 13 -1.79 -20.18 14.50
N ALA A 14 -3.05 -20.10 14.89
CA ALA A 14 -3.44 -19.91 16.27
C ALA A 14 -3.08 -21.16 17.08
N MET A 15 -2.03 -21.09 17.92
CA MET A 15 -1.76 -22.09 18.93
C MET A 15 -2.50 -21.72 20.20
N PHE A 16 -3.49 -22.56 20.55
CA PHE A 16 -4.06 -22.61 21.89
C PHE A 16 -3.09 -23.35 22.83
N ALA A 17 -2.51 -22.63 23.77
CA ALA A 17 -1.88 -23.23 24.93
C ALA A 17 -2.85 -23.15 26.11
N ALA A 18 -3.34 -24.28 26.56
CA ALA A 18 -4.10 -24.41 27.78
C ALA A 18 -3.15 -24.37 28.99
N SER A 19 -3.33 -23.38 29.87
CA SER A 19 -2.78 -23.41 31.21
C SER A 19 -3.89 -23.20 32.23
N CYS A 20 -4.09 -24.20 33.07
CA CYS A 20 -5.02 -24.18 34.22
C CYS A 20 -4.41 -23.30 35.33
N CYS A 21 -5.19 -22.41 35.93
CA CYS A 21 -5.50 -22.33 37.36
C CYS A 21 -6.16 -20.99 37.75
N ASN A 22 -7.27 -21.15 38.48
CA ASN A 22 -7.93 -20.24 39.40
C ASN A 22 -8.66 -18.99 38.87
N ALA A 23 -9.96 -19.06 38.88
CA ALA A 23 -10.93 -18.00 38.63
C ALA A 23 -10.95 -16.92 39.74
N PRO A 24 -11.18 -15.67 39.37
CA PRO A 24 -12.12 -14.80 40.05
C PRO A 24 -13.25 -14.36 39.12
N GLN A 25 -14.41 -14.25 39.72
CA GLN A 25 -15.72 -13.78 39.30
C GLN A 25 -15.88 -13.01 38.01
N GLU A 26 -16.84 -13.48 37.21
CA GLU A 26 -17.39 -12.91 35.99
C GLU A 26 -17.97 -11.50 36.20
N GLU A 27 -17.37 -10.50 35.60
CA GLU A 27 -18.09 -9.33 35.10
C GLU A 27 -18.57 -9.65 33.68
N SER A 28 -19.88 -9.60 33.49
CA SER A 28 -20.54 -9.85 32.21
C SER A 28 -20.05 -8.89 31.13
N LYS A 29 -19.23 -9.38 30.22
CA LYS A 29 -18.87 -8.66 29.00
C LYS A 29 -20.10 -8.57 28.09
N PRO A 30 -20.33 -7.44 27.41
CA PRO A 30 -21.41 -7.31 26.46
C PRO A 30 -21.20 -8.35 25.33
N GLU A 31 -22.26 -9.06 25.03
CA GLU A 31 -22.33 -10.06 23.96
C GLU A 31 -22.09 -9.37 22.62
N VAL A 32 -20.90 -9.57 22.04
CA VAL A 32 -20.62 -9.15 20.68
C VAL A 32 -21.35 -10.11 19.75
N LYS A 33 -22.49 -9.69 19.22
CA LYS A 33 -23.15 -10.39 18.11
C LYS A 33 -22.23 -10.37 16.90
N VAL A 34 -21.54 -11.47 16.65
CA VAL A 34 -20.89 -11.73 15.38
C VAL A 34 -22.03 -11.95 14.37
N VAL A 35 -22.31 -10.95 13.56
CA VAL A 35 -23.17 -11.10 12.39
C VAL A 35 -22.32 -11.84 11.36
N LEU A 36 -22.57 -13.14 11.20
CA LEU A 36 -22.01 -13.90 10.09
C LEU A 36 -22.53 -13.30 8.78
N PRO A 37 -21.68 -13.11 7.77
CA PRO A 37 -22.09 -12.55 6.50
C PRO A 37 -22.93 -13.59 5.74
N GLY A 38 -24.22 -13.51 5.91
CA GLY A 38 -25.22 -14.31 5.24
C GLY A 38 -26.34 -13.42 4.71
N GLU A 39 -25.98 -12.52 3.84
CA GLU A 39 -26.84 -11.93 2.81
C GLU A 39 -25.96 -10.96 2.03
N GLN A 40 -25.56 -11.40 0.86
CA GLN A 40 -24.75 -10.59 -0.03
C GLN A 40 -25.59 -9.39 -0.47
N ALA A 41 -25.19 -8.20 -0.04
CA ALA A 41 -25.58 -6.99 -0.75
C ALA A 41 -25.23 -7.17 -2.23
N PRO A 42 -26.08 -6.72 -3.16
CA PRO A 42 -25.79 -6.84 -4.58
C PRO A 42 -24.43 -6.24 -4.84
N LEU A 43 -23.54 -7.05 -5.46
CA LEU A 43 -22.20 -6.65 -5.84
C LEU A 43 -22.26 -5.37 -6.65
N ALA A 44 -21.52 -4.37 -6.21
CA ALA A 44 -21.32 -3.16 -6.99
C ALA A 44 -20.80 -3.55 -8.39
N ASP A 45 -21.38 -2.89 -9.38
CA ASP A 45 -21.03 -2.99 -10.79
C ASP A 45 -19.49 -3.03 -10.96
N PRO A 46 -18.92 -4.05 -11.64
CA PRO A 46 -17.49 -4.13 -11.92
C PRO A 46 -16.93 -2.95 -12.73
N GLY A 47 -17.76 -2.00 -13.15
CA GLY A 47 -17.36 -0.74 -13.76
C GLY A 47 -16.92 0.37 -12.80
N GLN A 48 -16.90 0.16 -11.48
CA GLN A 48 -16.55 1.23 -10.54
C GLN A 48 -15.14 1.11 -9.99
N LYS A 49 -14.29 1.98 -10.54
CA LYS A 49 -13.11 2.63 -9.97
C LYS A 49 -11.81 1.83 -9.97
N SER A 50 -11.09 1.93 -11.08
CA SER A 50 -9.64 1.93 -11.01
C SER A 50 -9.16 3.22 -10.32
N PHE A 51 -8.57 3.12 -9.15
CA PHE A 51 -7.76 4.17 -8.57
C PHE A 51 -6.47 4.25 -9.41
N GLY A 52 -6.33 5.26 -10.25
CA GLY A 52 -5.08 5.52 -10.97
C GLY A 52 -5.17 5.84 -12.46
N GLY A 53 -6.22 5.49 -13.14
CA GLY A 53 -6.37 5.85 -14.55
C GLY A 53 -6.69 7.32 -14.75
N LEU A 54 -5.76 8.09 -15.33
CA LEU A 54 -5.99 9.47 -15.76
C LEU A 54 -7.08 9.60 -16.83
N ILE A 55 -7.49 8.48 -17.44
CA ILE A 55 -8.51 8.44 -18.48
C ILE A 55 -9.38 7.19 -18.27
N ASN A 56 -10.63 7.40 -17.92
CA ASN A 56 -11.63 6.36 -17.98
C ASN A 56 -12.08 6.24 -19.45
N PRO A 57 -12.03 5.06 -20.09
CA PRO A 57 -12.40 4.91 -21.52
C PRO A 57 -13.80 5.40 -21.87
N GLY A 58 -14.68 5.58 -20.87
CA GLY A 58 -16.03 6.12 -21.05
C GLY A 58 -16.17 7.62 -20.80
N ASP A 59 -15.08 8.33 -20.44
CA ASP A 59 -15.17 9.76 -20.14
C ASP A 59 -15.36 10.60 -21.41
N THR A 60 -16.31 11.52 -21.38
CA THR A 60 -16.35 12.58 -22.38
C THR A 60 -15.14 13.51 -22.23
N ALA A 61 -14.73 14.19 -23.29
CA ALA A 61 -13.61 15.16 -23.26
C ALA A 61 -13.76 16.20 -22.12
N GLY A 62 -14.99 16.62 -21.83
CA GLY A 62 -15.26 17.55 -20.73
C GLY A 62 -15.07 16.94 -19.34
N GLN A 63 -15.40 15.68 -19.16
CA GLN A 63 -15.18 14.96 -17.89
C GLN A 63 -13.68 14.74 -17.66
N ALA A 64 -12.95 14.33 -18.68
CA ALA A 64 -11.50 14.18 -18.63
C ALA A 64 -10.78 15.51 -18.29
N ALA A 65 -11.22 16.63 -18.90
CA ALA A 65 -10.69 17.96 -18.60
C ALA A 65 -10.96 18.37 -17.15
N ARG A 66 -12.17 18.16 -16.64
CA ARG A 66 -12.52 18.44 -15.23
C ARG A 66 -11.70 17.60 -14.26
N ARG A 67 -11.48 16.33 -14.57
CA ARG A 67 -10.64 15.44 -13.76
C ARG A 67 -9.19 15.90 -13.73
N ARG A 68 -8.62 16.26 -14.89
CA ARG A 68 -7.25 16.83 -14.96
C ARG A 68 -7.12 18.10 -14.15
N ALA A 69 -8.08 19.02 -14.27
CA ALA A 69 -8.08 20.27 -13.50
C ALA A 69 -8.16 19.99 -11.99
N ARG A 70 -9.02 19.07 -11.56
CA ARG A 70 -9.11 18.64 -10.15
C ARG A 70 -7.80 18.02 -9.66
N MET A 71 -7.19 17.13 -10.45
CA MET A 71 -5.90 16.53 -10.09
C MET A 71 -4.79 17.57 -10.01
N ALA A 72 -4.74 18.52 -10.95
CA ALA A 72 -3.78 19.62 -10.90
C ALA A 72 -3.95 20.48 -9.64
N GLU A 73 -5.19 20.75 -9.24
CA GLU A 73 -5.47 21.49 -8.00
C GLU A 73 -5.05 20.68 -6.75
N MET A 74 -5.35 19.38 -6.73
CA MET A 74 -4.95 18.50 -5.62
C MET A 74 -3.43 18.33 -5.50
N ASN A 75 -2.69 18.55 -6.59
CA ASN A 75 -1.22 18.44 -6.61
C ASN A 75 -0.50 19.75 -6.28
N LYS A 76 -1.21 20.84 -6.01
CA LYS A 76 -0.59 22.07 -5.57
C LYS A 76 -0.05 21.91 -4.15
N ILE A 77 1.22 22.23 -3.96
CA ILE A 77 1.84 22.28 -2.65
C ILE A 77 1.17 23.40 -1.83
N ARG A 78 0.72 23.05 -0.65
CA ARG A 78 0.06 23.96 0.28
C ARG A 78 0.26 23.49 1.71
N THR A 79 0.02 24.37 2.65
CA THR A 79 -0.05 24.01 4.06
C THR A 79 -1.49 23.60 4.41
N ILE A 80 -1.65 22.43 5.02
CA ILE A 80 -2.94 21.81 5.30
C ILE A 80 -2.97 21.47 6.79
N HIS A 81 -4.03 21.80 7.48
CA HIS A 81 -4.24 21.37 8.85
C HIS A 81 -4.57 19.86 8.87
N PHE A 82 -4.12 19.15 9.89
CA PHE A 82 -4.32 17.70 10.02
C PHE A 82 -5.78 17.26 9.84
N ASN A 83 -6.72 18.00 10.39
CA ASN A 83 -8.15 17.69 10.28
C ASN A 83 -8.71 17.79 8.84
N ASP A 84 -8.00 18.49 7.96
CA ASP A 84 -8.39 18.69 6.56
C ASP A 84 -7.67 17.73 5.60
N LEU A 85 -6.75 16.91 6.13
CA LEU A 85 -6.10 15.85 5.37
C LEU A 85 -7.07 14.69 5.18
N THR A 86 -7.31 14.35 3.91
CA THR A 86 -8.10 13.17 3.54
C THR A 86 -7.22 12.23 2.75
N MET A 87 -6.96 11.06 3.30
CA MET A 87 -6.11 10.04 2.69
C MET A 87 -6.49 8.66 3.20
N SER A 88 -6.10 7.62 2.46
CA SER A 88 -6.15 6.23 2.89
C SER A 88 -4.74 5.72 3.21
N ASP A 89 -4.66 4.78 4.12
CA ASP A 89 -3.44 4.05 4.48
C ASP A 89 -2.26 5.00 4.82
N PRO A 90 -2.43 5.91 5.81
CA PRO A 90 -1.38 6.86 6.17
C PRO A 90 -0.22 6.15 6.89
N PHE A 91 1.00 6.47 6.49
CA PHE A 91 2.22 6.01 7.13
C PHE A 91 3.11 7.21 7.50
N ILE A 92 3.46 7.34 8.79
CA ILE A 92 4.25 8.46 9.31
C ILE A 92 5.65 7.98 9.67
N ILE A 93 6.66 8.73 9.19
CA ILE A 93 8.07 8.49 9.48
C ILE A 93 8.61 9.71 10.21
N PRO A 94 9.11 9.58 11.45
CA PRO A 94 9.88 10.61 12.10
C PRO A 94 11.32 10.62 11.58
N ASP A 95 11.84 11.79 11.24
CA ASP A 95 13.25 12.00 10.98
C ASP A 95 13.86 12.83 12.13
N PRO A 96 14.59 12.19 13.04
CA PRO A 96 15.16 12.87 14.20
C PRO A 96 16.31 13.83 13.82
N GLU A 97 16.97 13.63 12.68
CA GLU A 97 18.08 14.48 12.25
C GLU A 97 17.57 15.88 11.85
N THR A 98 16.47 15.94 11.12
CA THR A 98 15.86 17.20 10.68
C THR A 98 14.70 17.64 11.57
N GLN A 99 14.34 16.85 12.58
CA GLN A 99 13.15 17.05 13.41
C GLN A 99 11.89 17.28 12.57
N THR A 100 11.70 16.41 11.58
CA THR A 100 10.58 16.48 10.63
C THR A 100 9.83 15.17 10.65
N TYR A 101 8.53 15.26 10.59
CA TYR A 101 7.65 14.13 10.33
C TYR A 101 7.31 14.11 8.86
N TYR A 102 7.43 12.94 8.25
CA TYR A 102 7.01 12.71 6.87
C TYR A 102 5.80 11.79 6.87
N LEU A 103 4.83 12.07 6.01
CA LEU A 103 3.60 11.32 5.88
C LEU A 103 3.42 10.92 4.42
N THR A 104 3.30 9.63 4.18
CA THR A 104 2.89 9.07 2.88
C THR A 104 1.58 8.31 3.01
N SER A 105 0.98 8.01 1.89
CA SER A 105 -0.33 7.34 1.81
C SER A 105 -0.54 6.75 0.43
N SER A 106 -1.66 6.08 0.22
CA SER A 106 -2.10 5.71 -1.12
C SER A 106 -2.08 6.91 -2.07
N GLY A 107 -1.57 6.69 -3.30
CA GLY A 107 -1.37 7.73 -4.32
C GLY A 107 0.04 8.31 -4.38
N GLY A 108 0.98 7.82 -3.57
CA GLY A 108 2.41 8.09 -3.73
C GLY A 108 2.85 9.52 -3.42
N ARG A 109 2.12 10.20 -2.55
CA ARG A 109 2.39 11.60 -2.19
C ARG A 109 3.05 11.68 -0.84
N LEU A 110 3.99 12.61 -0.71
CA LEU A 110 4.67 12.90 0.54
C LEU A 110 4.20 14.25 1.09
N TYR A 111 4.00 14.28 2.38
CA TYR A 111 3.77 15.50 3.16
C TYR A 111 4.80 15.58 4.26
N LYS A 112 5.12 16.80 4.71
CA LYS A 112 6.07 17.02 5.81
C LYS A 112 5.50 17.99 6.84
N SER A 113 5.86 17.75 8.10
CA SER A 113 5.40 18.54 9.25
C SER A 113 6.49 18.67 10.31
N LYS A 114 6.45 19.75 11.07
CA LYS A 114 7.31 19.97 12.24
C LYS A 114 6.57 19.72 13.57
N ASP A 115 5.25 19.66 13.54
CA ASP A 115 4.42 19.69 14.74
C ASP A 115 3.26 18.66 14.71
N LEU A 116 3.14 17.86 13.61
CA LEU A 116 2.05 16.91 13.35
C LEU A 116 0.67 17.57 13.19
N VAL A 117 0.60 18.89 13.24
CA VAL A 117 -0.65 19.66 13.12
C VAL A 117 -0.77 20.28 11.73
N TRP A 118 0.31 20.91 11.28
CA TRP A 118 0.35 21.56 9.97
C TRP A 118 1.28 20.79 9.04
N TRP A 119 0.75 20.40 7.91
CA TRP A 119 1.42 19.57 6.90
C TRP A 119 1.62 20.34 5.60
N GLU A 120 2.82 20.31 5.07
CA GLU A 120 3.16 20.89 3.77
C GLU A 120 3.23 19.78 2.73
N GLY A 121 2.57 19.96 1.61
CA GLY A 121 2.52 19.01 0.50
C GLY A 121 1.29 19.24 -0.38
N PRO A 122 0.98 18.31 -1.28
CA PRO A 122 1.68 17.05 -1.57
C PRO A 122 2.96 17.26 -2.41
N TYR A 123 3.99 16.48 -2.14
CA TYR A 123 5.18 16.35 -2.98
C TYR A 123 5.13 15.07 -3.79
N ASN A 124 5.50 15.12 -5.05
CA ASN A 124 5.73 13.92 -5.85
C ASN A 124 7.19 13.47 -5.64
N VAL A 125 7.35 12.28 -5.09
CA VAL A 125 8.67 11.77 -4.70
C VAL A 125 9.10 10.52 -5.47
N ILE A 126 8.25 10.05 -6.39
CA ILE A 126 8.45 8.80 -7.12
C ILE A 126 8.84 9.12 -8.56
N ASP A 127 9.94 8.53 -9.03
CA ASP A 127 10.31 8.48 -10.44
C ASP A 127 10.26 7.04 -10.94
N ILE A 128 9.23 6.75 -11.71
CA ILE A 128 8.94 5.44 -12.29
C ILE A 128 8.76 5.50 -13.81
N GLU A 129 9.31 6.55 -14.45
CA GLU A 129 9.24 6.68 -15.90
C GLU A 129 9.92 5.48 -16.59
N GLY A 130 9.30 5.01 -17.66
CA GLY A 130 9.81 3.89 -18.43
C GLY A 130 9.56 2.51 -17.80
N THR A 131 8.84 2.42 -16.69
CA THR A 131 8.45 1.16 -16.05
C THR A 131 6.97 0.86 -16.24
N TRP A 132 6.57 -0.40 -16.03
CA TRP A 132 5.16 -0.79 -16.03
C TRP A 132 4.34 -0.10 -14.93
N LEU A 133 5.00 0.27 -13.81
CA LEU A 133 4.37 0.98 -12.68
C LEU A 133 3.68 2.28 -13.13
N LYS A 134 4.20 2.91 -14.19
CA LYS A 134 3.65 4.15 -14.75
C LYS A 134 2.27 3.96 -15.38
N THR A 135 2.03 2.81 -15.95
CA THR A 135 0.79 2.45 -16.64
C THR A 135 -0.19 1.69 -15.76
N GLY A 136 0.30 1.17 -14.64
CA GLY A 136 -0.51 0.49 -13.64
C GLY A 136 -1.31 1.44 -12.77
N GLY A 137 -2.15 0.88 -11.94
CA GLY A 137 -2.84 1.59 -10.85
C GLY A 137 -1.98 1.57 -9.59
N GLY A 138 -2.02 2.63 -8.80
CA GLY A 138 -1.29 2.71 -7.54
C GLY A 138 -0.37 3.93 -7.46
N PRO A 139 0.56 3.99 -6.49
CA PRO A 139 0.71 3.03 -5.40
C PRO A 139 -0.39 3.13 -4.34
N ALA A 140 -0.78 1.99 -3.78
CA ALA A 140 -1.65 1.91 -2.61
C ALA A 140 -0.84 1.50 -1.37
N ALA A 141 -1.34 1.82 -0.17
CA ALA A 141 -0.75 1.47 1.13
C ALA A 141 0.77 1.69 1.17
N SER A 142 1.19 2.92 0.88
CA SER A 142 2.60 3.24 0.70
C SER A 142 3.31 3.49 2.01
N GLU A 143 4.48 2.89 2.18
CA GLU A 143 5.35 3.04 3.33
C GLU A 143 6.76 3.45 2.92
N ILE A 144 7.49 4.12 3.80
CA ILE A 144 8.90 4.45 3.62
C ILE A 144 9.70 3.92 4.82
N HIS A 145 10.73 3.14 4.53
CA HIS A 145 11.60 2.55 5.55
C HIS A 145 13.03 2.99 5.37
N LYS A 146 13.71 3.44 6.44
CA LYS A 146 15.14 3.71 6.41
C LYS A 146 15.90 2.45 6.80
N ILE A 147 16.71 1.91 5.88
CA ILE A 147 17.54 0.72 6.12
C ILE A 147 18.95 1.00 5.60
N GLY A 148 19.89 1.09 6.52
CA GLY A 148 21.27 1.50 6.22
C GLY A 148 21.29 2.93 5.66
N ASP A 149 21.96 3.12 4.51
CA ASP A 149 22.14 4.42 3.87
C ASP A 149 21.02 4.82 2.93
N TYR A 150 19.95 4.03 2.88
CA TYR A 150 18.87 4.22 1.90
C TYR A 150 17.51 4.26 2.56
N TYR A 151 16.60 4.98 1.91
CA TYR A 151 15.17 4.92 2.11
C TYR A 151 14.56 4.03 1.04
N TYR A 152 13.70 3.12 1.47
CA TYR A 152 12.95 2.21 0.62
C TYR A 152 11.49 2.60 0.66
N TYR A 153 10.93 2.84 -0.50
CA TYR A 153 9.50 3.10 -0.67
C TYR A 153 8.85 1.79 -1.07
N ALA A 154 7.93 1.29 -0.26
CA ALA A 154 7.09 0.14 -0.56
C ALA A 154 5.70 0.64 -0.93
N GLY A 155 5.11 0.10 -1.98
CA GLY A 155 3.73 0.42 -2.35
C GLY A 155 3.14 -0.71 -3.19
N THR A 156 1.84 -0.83 -3.19
CA THR A 156 1.13 -1.82 -4.01
C THR A 156 0.72 -1.20 -5.33
N TRP A 157 1.15 -1.80 -6.42
CA TRP A 157 0.73 -1.45 -7.78
C TRP A 157 -0.13 -2.55 -8.38
N ASN A 158 -0.99 -2.15 -9.27
CA ASN A 158 -1.97 -2.97 -9.94
C ASN A 158 -1.62 -3.00 -11.43
N ASP A 159 -1.11 -4.13 -11.93
CA ASP A 159 -0.74 -4.25 -13.34
C ASP A 159 -1.94 -4.66 -14.19
N HIS A 160 -2.44 -3.71 -14.97
CA HIS A 160 -3.57 -3.95 -15.88
C HIS A 160 -3.23 -4.82 -17.09
N ASN A 161 -1.93 -5.03 -17.38
CA ASN A 161 -1.48 -5.85 -18.49
C ASN A 161 -1.15 -7.28 -18.06
N ASP A 162 -0.99 -7.52 -16.76
CA ASP A 162 -0.81 -8.83 -16.16
C ASP A 162 -2.09 -9.18 -15.37
N LEU A 163 -2.78 -10.22 -15.80
CA LEU A 163 -4.05 -10.63 -15.23
C LEU A 163 -3.91 -11.94 -14.48
N ILE A 164 -4.38 -11.95 -13.26
CA ILE A 164 -4.43 -13.13 -12.42
C ILE A 164 -5.86 -13.63 -12.27
N GLN A 165 -6.03 -14.96 -12.20
CA GLN A 165 -7.36 -15.52 -11.99
C GLN A 165 -7.78 -15.42 -10.54
N GLN A 166 -8.88 -14.73 -10.30
CA GLN A 166 -9.50 -14.69 -8.97
C GLN A 166 -10.17 -16.01 -8.63
N VAL A 167 -9.92 -16.52 -7.44
CA VAL A 167 -10.55 -17.72 -6.88
C VAL A 167 -11.46 -17.27 -5.71
N PRO A 168 -12.71 -17.79 -5.57
CA PRO A 168 -13.36 -18.85 -6.36
C PRO A 168 -14.12 -18.36 -7.60
N ARG A 169 -14.18 -17.04 -7.84
CA ARG A 169 -15.08 -16.44 -8.86
C ARG A 169 -14.67 -16.70 -10.30
N ARG A 170 -13.41 -17.09 -10.51
CA ARG A 170 -12.84 -17.50 -11.79
C ARG A 170 -12.88 -16.45 -12.91
N TYR A 171 -12.88 -15.17 -12.57
CA TYR A 171 -12.63 -14.10 -13.55
C TYR A 171 -11.23 -13.52 -13.35
N ASN A 172 -10.70 -12.92 -14.39
CA ASN A 172 -9.39 -12.31 -14.35
C ASN A 172 -9.48 -10.90 -13.75
N VAL A 173 -8.55 -10.60 -12.86
CA VAL A 173 -8.36 -9.27 -12.28
C VAL A 173 -6.94 -8.79 -12.58
N PRO A 174 -6.68 -7.48 -12.60
CA PRO A 174 -5.33 -6.98 -12.64
C PRO A 174 -4.50 -7.49 -11.47
N HIS A 175 -3.26 -7.87 -11.75
CA HIS A 175 -2.35 -8.44 -10.78
C HIS A 175 -1.83 -7.37 -9.82
N ASN A 176 -1.99 -7.57 -8.52
CA ASN A 176 -1.44 -6.70 -7.49
C ASN A 176 -0.06 -7.19 -7.04
N GLN A 177 0.88 -6.27 -6.98
CA GLN A 177 2.22 -6.53 -6.45
C GLN A 177 2.69 -5.37 -5.58
N THR A 178 3.29 -5.67 -4.43
CA THR A 178 4.06 -4.67 -3.69
C THR A 178 5.41 -4.52 -4.36
N TYR A 179 5.73 -3.31 -4.78
CA TYR A 179 6.99 -3.00 -5.43
C TYR A 179 7.86 -2.10 -4.55
N LEU A 180 9.18 -2.25 -4.65
CA LEU A 180 10.14 -1.48 -3.89
C LEU A 180 10.90 -0.51 -4.80
N LEU A 181 10.90 0.75 -4.39
CA LEU A 181 11.75 1.78 -4.97
C LEU A 181 12.77 2.22 -3.91
N ARG A 182 13.82 2.92 -4.31
CA ARG A 182 14.89 3.31 -3.39
C ARG A 182 15.37 4.74 -3.66
N SER A 183 15.72 5.46 -2.58
CA SER A 183 16.37 6.77 -2.63
C SER A 183 17.43 6.89 -1.53
N LYS A 184 18.37 7.81 -1.70
CA LYS A 184 19.27 8.26 -0.62
C LYS A 184 18.65 9.38 0.23
N ASN A 185 17.57 9.97 -0.25
CA ASN A 185 16.89 11.08 0.40
C ASN A 185 15.44 10.68 0.69
N ILE A 186 14.96 10.98 1.90
CA ILE A 186 13.56 10.72 2.28
C ILE A 186 12.56 11.46 1.39
N GLU A 187 12.93 12.60 0.86
CA GLU A 187 12.12 13.39 -0.08
C GLU A 187 12.25 12.91 -1.54
N GLY A 188 12.92 11.77 -1.78
CA GLY A 188 13.11 11.19 -3.11
C GLY A 188 14.20 11.86 -3.95
N PRO A 189 14.21 11.63 -5.27
CA PRO A 189 13.32 10.74 -5.97
C PRO A 189 13.53 9.27 -5.58
N TYR A 190 12.43 8.52 -5.51
CA TYR A 190 12.46 7.07 -5.35
C TYR A 190 12.42 6.42 -6.71
N GLU A 191 13.42 5.63 -7.01
CA GLU A 191 13.66 5.04 -8.32
C GLU A 191 13.76 3.51 -8.24
N VAL A 192 13.54 2.85 -9.37
CA VAL A 192 13.83 1.43 -9.50
C VAL A 192 15.33 1.20 -9.30
N PHE A 193 15.70 0.19 -8.53
CA PHE A 193 17.10 -0.10 -8.20
C PHE A 193 17.53 -1.54 -8.54
N THR A 194 16.64 -2.30 -9.14
CA THR A 194 16.91 -3.64 -9.69
C THR A 194 17.42 -3.51 -11.11
N GLU A 195 18.25 -4.46 -11.56
CA GLU A 195 18.72 -4.51 -12.96
C GLU A 195 17.56 -4.76 -13.93
N ASP A 196 16.59 -5.58 -13.51
CA ASP A 196 15.33 -5.79 -14.21
C ASP A 196 14.24 -4.88 -13.56
N PRO A 197 13.70 -3.91 -14.31
CA PRO A 197 12.63 -3.05 -13.79
C PRO A 197 11.30 -3.81 -13.58
N ASN A 198 11.20 -5.03 -14.10
CA ASN A 198 10.03 -5.90 -13.90
C ASN A 198 10.33 -7.00 -12.87
N TYR A 199 11.27 -6.77 -11.97
CA TYR A 199 11.63 -7.73 -10.94
C TYR A 199 10.44 -8.06 -10.03
N ASP A 200 10.12 -9.36 -9.93
CA ASP A 200 9.05 -9.84 -9.06
C ASP A 200 9.55 -9.90 -7.61
N TRP A 201 9.02 -9.05 -6.74
CA TRP A 201 9.35 -9.01 -5.32
C TRP A 201 8.64 -10.10 -4.51
N GLN A 202 7.55 -10.63 -5.04
CA GLN A 202 6.76 -11.73 -4.49
C GLN A 202 6.68 -12.87 -5.51
N PRO A 203 6.16 -14.07 -5.13
CA PRO A 203 5.85 -15.11 -6.09
C PRO A 203 4.91 -14.57 -7.18
N ARG A 204 5.30 -14.72 -8.44
CA ARG A 204 4.59 -14.14 -9.58
C ARG A 204 3.15 -14.61 -9.72
N GLU A 205 2.88 -15.83 -9.26
CA GLU A 205 1.54 -16.44 -9.29
C GLU A 205 0.61 -15.94 -8.19
N TRP A 206 1.11 -15.10 -7.28
CA TRP A 206 0.35 -14.60 -6.14
C TRP A 206 -0.08 -13.16 -6.33
N ASP A 207 -1.31 -12.88 -5.95
CA ASP A 207 -1.84 -11.54 -5.84
C ASP A 207 -1.49 -10.98 -4.45
N CYS A 208 -0.57 -10.02 -4.39
CA CYS A 208 0.05 -9.58 -3.15
C CYS A 208 -0.11 -8.08 -2.93
N ILE A 209 -0.51 -7.70 -1.70
CA ILE A 209 -0.72 -6.31 -1.31
C ILE A 209 -0.03 -5.99 0.01
N ASP A 210 0.05 -4.70 0.34
CA ASP A 210 0.39 -4.15 1.66
C ASP A 210 1.72 -4.69 2.20
N GLY A 211 2.74 -4.67 1.34
CA GLY A 211 4.08 -5.11 1.74
C GLY A 211 4.78 -4.08 2.59
N THR A 212 5.28 -4.53 3.75
CA THR A 212 6.12 -3.77 4.68
C THR A 212 7.50 -4.38 4.80
N LEU A 213 8.50 -3.59 5.20
CA LEU A 213 9.86 -4.07 5.39
C LEU A 213 10.21 -4.23 6.87
N TYR A 214 10.89 -5.31 7.16
CA TYR A 214 11.40 -5.61 8.49
C TYR A 214 12.87 -6.00 8.42
N GLU A 215 13.71 -5.43 9.29
CA GLU A 215 15.13 -5.76 9.38
C GLU A 215 15.43 -6.49 10.68
N GLU A 216 16.06 -7.66 10.58
CA GLU A 216 16.53 -8.45 11.71
C GLU A 216 17.90 -9.07 11.39
N ASP A 217 18.85 -8.91 12.27
CA ASP A 217 20.23 -9.46 12.14
C ASP A 217 20.89 -9.11 10.79
N GLY A 218 20.68 -7.89 10.31
CA GLY A 218 21.23 -7.40 9.04
C GLY A 218 20.61 -8.02 7.79
N LYS A 219 19.48 -8.70 7.94
CA LYS A 219 18.65 -9.22 6.85
C LYS A 219 17.39 -8.37 6.72
N ILE A 220 17.00 -8.14 5.49
CA ILE A 220 15.77 -7.42 5.18
C ILE A 220 14.74 -8.43 4.72
N TYR A 221 13.58 -8.39 5.33
CA TYR A 221 12.42 -9.20 5.02
C TYR A 221 11.32 -8.30 4.48
N MET A 222 10.58 -8.79 3.49
CA MET A 222 9.30 -8.21 3.10
C MET A 222 8.20 -9.08 3.66
N ILE A 223 7.29 -8.47 4.40
CA ILE A 223 6.06 -9.09 4.91
C ILE A 223 4.93 -8.50 4.09
N PHE A 224 4.08 -9.33 3.53
CA PHE A 224 2.98 -8.88 2.65
C PHE A 224 1.75 -9.77 2.84
N VAL A 225 0.61 -9.27 2.40
CA VAL A 225 -0.65 -10.01 2.40
C VAL A 225 -0.79 -10.73 1.06
N HIS A 226 -1.01 -12.05 1.09
CA HIS A 226 -1.53 -12.77 -0.07
C HIS A 226 -3.03 -12.49 -0.15
N GLU A 227 -3.45 -11.85 -1.24
CA GLU A 227 -4.79 -11.31 -1.36
C GLU A 227 -5.85 -12.42 -1.29
N TRP A 228 -6.90 -12.19 -0.52
CA TRP A 228 -8.00 -13.14 -0.30
C TRP A 228 -8.69 -13.59 -1.60
N THR A 229 -8.56 -12.83 -2.68
CA THR A 229 -9.08 -13.16 -4.00
C THR A 229 -8.56 -14.48 -4.53
N GLN A 230 -7.42 -14.95 -4.02
CA GLN A 230 -6.79 -16.22 -4.40
C GLN A 230 -6.91 -17.30 -3.31
N ILE A 231 -7.46 -16.98 -2.13
CA ILE A 231 -7.59 -17.92 -1.03
C ILE A 231 -8.92 -18.67 -1.16
N ILE A 232 -8.86 -19.98 -1.12
CA ILE A 232 -10.03 -20.86 -1.01
C ILE A 232 -10.15 -21.22 0.46
N ASP A 233 -11.22 -20.74 1.12
CA ASP A 233 -11.57 -21.22 2.44
C ASP A 233 -11.95 -22.70 2.33
N GLY A 234 -11.16 -23.53 2.98
CA GLY A 234 -11.35 -24.98 3.02
C GLY A 234 -12.48 -25.41 3.96
#